data_5e1cb3c56aa39603b4d8f22b5e4e5415
#
_entry.id   5e1cb3c56aa39603b4d8f22b5e4e5415
#
_cell.length_a   1.000
_cell.length_b   1.000
_cell.length_c   1.000
_cell.angle_alpha   90.00
_cell.angle_beta   90.00
_cell.angle_gamma   90.00
#
_symmetry.space_group_name_H-M   'P 1'
#
loop_
_entity.id
_entity.type
_entity.pdbx_description
1 polymer ?
#
loop_
_entity_poly.entity_id
_entity_poly.type
_entity_poly.pdbx_seq_one_letter_code
_entity_poly.pdbx_strand_id
1 'polypeptide(L)'
;SEEFRVSGINRERKADELIEYTSEFGRTTLTDPNGVEIIVEKGKVVRVVVGGSSPIPPNGYVLSASGKLADRIRSIRIGFKVRANAATPFTVGSNGFPNKDTDRTTQAFSRAEDITNGIPQLIRDGKIEITWEQEKTSKSFVETRHPRTAVAKLKDGKFLMITVDGRSESSGGISLQDLADYLLSLGAVDAMNLDGGGSTTM
;
A
#
# COMPACT_ATOMS: atom_id res chain seq x y z
N SER A 1 -8.21 -6.85 -27.12
CA SER A 1 -7.54 -6.82 -25.83
C SER A 1 -8.53 -7.27 -24.77
N GLU A 2 -8.20 -8.25 -23.95
CA GLU A 2 -9.02 -8.63 -22.80
C GLU A 2 -8.44 -7.93 -21.56
N GLU A 3 -9.32 -7.45 -20.69
CA GLU A 3 -8.95 -6.87 -19.41
C GLU A 3 -9.33 -7.82 -18.28
N PHE A 4 -8.44 -7.97 -17.32
CA PHE A 4 -8.64 -8.78 -16.14
C PHE A 4 -8.32 -7.92 -14.91
N ARG A 5 -9.17 -8.02 -13.91
CA ARG A 5 -8.93 -7.38 -12.63
C ARG A 5 -8.16 -8.34 -11.72
N VAL A 6 -6.99 -7.92 -11.22
CA VAL A 6 -6.26 -8.63 -10.18
C VAL A 6 -7.01 -8.45 -8.85
N SER A 7 -7.26 -9.56 -8.17
CA SER A 7 -8.02 -9.60 -6.91
C SER A 7 -7.14 -9.34 -5.68
N GLY A 8 -5.84 -9.49 -5.84
CA GLY A 8 -4.85 -9.27 -4.79
C GLY A 8 -3.44 -9.58 -5.25
N ILE A 9 -2.46 -9.16 -4.44
CA ILE A 9 -1.03 -9.36 -4.70
C ILE A 9 -0.44 -10.10 -3.49
N ASN A 10 0.43 -11.09 -3.76
CA ASN A 10 1.23 -11.79 -2.75
C ASN A 10 0.44 -12.33 -1.56
N ARG A 11 -0.72 -12.91 -1.82
CA ARG A 11 -1.56 -13.55 -0.81
C ARG A 11 -2.18 -14.85 -1.32
N GLU A 12 -2.75 -15.62 -0.43
CA GLU A 12 -3.48 -16.84 -0.77
C GLU A 12 -4.58 -16.56 -1.82
N ARG A 13 -4.63 -17.41 -2.86
CA ARG A 13 -5.65 -17.38 -3.90
C ARG A 13 -6.91 -18.14 -3.42
N LYS A 14 -8.03 -17.46 -3.41
CA LYS A 14 -9.35 -18.04 -3.16
C LYS A 14 -10.03 -18.45 -4.47
N ALA A 15 -11.21 -19.08 -4.35
CA ALA A 15 -12.01 -19.46 -5.52
C ALA A 15 -12.40 -18.24 -6.36
N ASP A 16 -12.36 -18.39 -7.68
CA ASP A 16 -12.71 -17.36 -8.66
C ASP A 16 -11.88 -16.05 -8.57
N GLU A 17 -10.67 -16.13 -8.06
CA GLU A 17 -9.74 -14.99 -7.98
C GLU A 17 -8.61 -15.09 -9.00
N LEU A 18 -8.06 -13.92 -9.34
CA LEU A 18 -6.79 -13.72 -10.04
C LEU A 18 -5.82 -13.03 -9.10
N ILE A 19 -4.76 -13.71 -8.72
CA ILE A 19 -3.73 -13.19 -7.82
C ILE A 19 -2.42 -13.01 -8.58
N GLU A 20 -1.76 -11.89 -8.34
CA GLU A 20 -0.41 -11.63 -8.81
C GLU A 20 0.60 -12.05 -7.72
N TYR A 21 1.59 -12.86 -8.11
CA TYR A 21 2.69 -13.28 -7.25
C TYR A 21 4.00 -12.73 -7.77
N THR A 22 4.66 -11.90 -6.99
CA THR A 22 5.99 -11.34 -7.27
C THR A 22 7.07 -12.10 -6.49
N SER A 23 8.35 -11.82 -6.78
CA SER A 23 9.49 -12.42 -6.08
C SER A 23 9.49 -12.17 -4.56
N GLU A 24 8.77 -11.17 -4.08
CA GLU A 24 8.60 -10.86 -2.66
C GLU A 24 7.74 -11.90 -1.92
N PHE A 25 6.85 -12.60 -2.62
CA PHE A 25 6.07 -13.68 -2.02
C PHE A 25 6.92 -14.90 -1.68
N GLY A 26 7.90 -15.22 -2.52
CA GLY A 26 8.76 -16.38 -2.33
C GLY A 26 9.24 -16.97 -3.66
N ARG A 27 9.69 -18.24 -3.61
CA ARG A 27 10.21 -18.91 -4.80
C ARG A 27 9.14 -19.49 -5.72
N THR A 28 7.97 -19.80 -5.16
CA THR A 28 6.84 -20.39 -5.89
C THR A 28 5.54 -19.77 -5.37
N THR A 29 4.47 -19.89 -6.16
CA THR A 29 3.14 -19.34 -5.81
C THR A 29 2.46 -20.10 -4.67
N LEU A 30 2.89 -21.32 -4.34
CA LEU A 30 2.30 -22.21 -3.32
C LEU A 30 0.78 -22.40 -3.48
N THR A 31 0.26 -22.23 -4.68
CA THR A 31 -1.17 -22.32 -4.95
C THR A 31 -1.61 -23.78 -5.16
N ASP A 32 -2.90 -24.01 -4.89
CA ASP A 32 -3.58 -25.26 -5.19
C ASP A 32 -3.50 -25.58 -6.69
N PRO A 33 -3.39 -26.88 -7.09
CA PRO A 33 -3.30 -27.28 -8.49
C PRO A 33 -4.56 -27.00 -9.33
N ASN A 34 -5.67 -26.64 -8.70
CA ASN A 34 -6.93 -26.34 -9.39
C ASN A 34 -6.94 -24.94 -9.99
N GLY A 35 -6.08 -24.66 -10.95
CA GLY A 35 -5.99 -23.35 -11.56
C GLY A 35 -5.20 -23.30 -12.84
N VAL A 36 -4.97 -22.08 -13.29
CA VAL A 36 -4.09 -21.75 -14.42
C VAL A 36 -3.15 -20.64 -13.97
N GLU A 37 -1.89 -20.79 -14.29
CA GLU A 37 -0.86 -19.81 -13.99
C GLU A 37 -0.18 -19.33 -15.26
N ILE A 38 -0.01 -18.01 -15.34
CA ILE A 38 0.67 -17.31 -16.42
C ILE A 38 1.94 -16.69 -15.85
N ILE A 39 3.09 -17.16 -16.34
CA ILE A 39 4.38 -16.60 -15.99
C ILE A 39 4.68 -15.45 -16.95
N VAL A 40 4.97 -14.27 -16.40
CA VAL A 40 5.23 -13.05 -17.14
C VAL A 40 6.64 -12.57 -16.84
N GLU A 41 7.42 -12.35 -17.89
CA GLU A 41 8.75 -11.74 -17.81
C GLU A 41 8.85 -10.61 -18.84
N LYS A 42 9.44 -9.48 -18.45
CA LYS A 42 9.59 -8.28 -19.30
C LYS A 42 8.28 -7.87 -20.00
N GLY A 43 7.15 -7.99 -19.26
CA GLY A 43 5.82 -7.63 -19.77
C GLY A 43 5.27 -8.57 -20.85
N LYS A 44 5.80 -9.80 -20.97
CA LYS A 44 5.31 -10.79 -21.93
C LYS A 44 5.05 -12.12 -21.23
N VAL A 45 4.03 -12.82 -21.66
CA VAL A 45 3.76 -14.20 -21.24
C VAL A 45 4.87 -15.10 -21.79
N VAL A 46 5.60 -15.76 -20.88
CA VAL A 46 6.66 -16.72 -21.26
C VAL A 46 6.18 -18.17 -21.08
N ARG A 47 5.20 -18.41 -20.24
CA ARG A 47 4.63 -19.75 -20.02
C ARG A 47 3.20 -19.67 -19.49
N VAL A 48 2.40 -20.64 -19.84
CA VAL A 48 1.06 -20.92 -19.29
C VAL A 48 1.07 -22.33 -18.72
N VAL A 49 0.69 -22.47 -17.46
CA VAL A 49 0.69 -23.73 -16.73
C VAL A 49 -0.74 -24.02 -16.26
N VAL A 50 -1.24 -25.21 -16.53
CA VAL A 50 -2.45 -25.72 -15.91
C VAL A 50 -2.01 -26.42 -14.62
N GLY A 51 -2.45 -25.91 -13.49
CA GLY A 51 -2.02 -26.36 -12.18
C GLY A 51 -1.70 -25.17 -11.26
N GLY A 52 -0.82 -25.39 -10.30
CA GLY A 52 -0.37 -24.39 -9.35
C GLY A 52 1.10 -24.55 -8.97
N SER A 53 1.53 -23.80 -7.97
CA SER A 53 2.90 -23.84 -7.42
C SER A 53 4.00 -23.55 -8.44
N SER A 54 3.76 -22.74 -9.46
CA SER A 54 4.79 -22.33 -10.43
C SER A 54 5.91 -21.56 -9.78
N PRO A 55 7.17 -21.74 -10.23
CA PRO A 55 8.28 -20.86 -9.85
C PRO A 55 8.00 -19.42 -10.24
N ILE A 56 8.31 -18.49 -9.34
CA ILE A 56 8.17 -17.05 -9.57
C ILE A 56 9.51 -16.52 -10.11
N PRO A 57 9.51 -15.90 -11.30
CA PRO A 57 10.74 -15.37 -11.87
C PRO A 57 11.24 -14.15 -11.09
N PRO A 58 12.58 -14.00 -10.89
CA PRO A 58 13.14 -12.89 -10.12
C PRO A 58 12.82 -11.50 -10.71
N ASN A 59 12.69 -11.42 -12.03
CA ASN A 59 12.42 -10.17 -12.76
C ASN A 59 11.08 -10.24 -13.50
N GLY A 60 10.08 -10.81 -12.85
CA GLY A 60 8.75 -10.98 -13.40
C GLY A 60 7.75 -11.33 -12.32
N TYR A 61 6.63 -11.89 -12.73
CA TYR A 61 5.56 -12.27 -11.82
C TYR A 61 4.75 -13.43 -12.38
N VAL A 62 3.93 -14.02 -11.54
CA VAL A 62 2.97 -15.06 -11.93
C VAL A 62 1.56 -14.57 -11.68
N LEU A 63 0.70 -14.64 -12.69
CA LEU A 63 -0.74 -14.44 -12.54
C LEU A 63 -1.39 -15.80 -12.35
N SER A 64 -1.97 -16.04 -11.20
CA SER A 64 -2.61 -17.30 -10.83
C SER A 64 -4.11 -17.14 -10.70
N ALA A 65 -4.89 -17.86 -11.49
CA ALA A 65 -6.35 -17.82 -11.49
C ALA A 65 -6.97 -19.17 -11.16
N SER A 66 -8.16 -19.14 -10.58
CA SER A 66 -9.01 -20.29 -10.36
C SER A 66 -10.43 -20.08 -10.91
N GLY A 67 -11.22 -21.15 -10.98
CA GLY A 67 -12.60 -21.12 -11.42
C GLY A 67 -12.79 -20.52 -12.81
N LYS A 68 -13.80 -19.67 -12.99
CA LYS A 68 -14.15 -19.05 -14.28
C LYS A 68 -13.00 -18.17 -14.84
N LEU A 69 -12.18 -17.59 -13.99
CA LEU A 69 -11.04 -16.80 -14.43
C LEU A 69 -9.92 -17.68 -14.99
N ALA A 70 -9.71 -18.86 -14.43
CA ALA A 70 -8.75 -19.84 -14.96
C ALA A 70 -9.10 -20.24 -16.40
N ASP A 71 -10.38 -20.50 -16.70
CA ASP A 71 -10.83 -20.84 -18.05
C ASP A 71 -10.57 -19.70 -19.04
N ARG A 72 -10.76 -18.47 -18.62
CA ARG A 72 -10.52 -17.29 -19.45
C ARG A 72 -9.05 -17.09 -19.75
N ILE A 73 -8.17 -17.17 -18.74
CA ILE A 73 -6.73 -16.94 -18.94
C ILE A 73 -6.02 -18.11 -19.60
N ARG A 74 -6.60 -19.31 -19.61
CA ARG A 74 -6.04 -20.51 -20.27
C ARG A 74 -5.82 -20.31 -21.77
N SER A 75 -6.60 -19.45 -22.42
CA SER A 75 -6.50 -19.14 -23.85
C SER A 75 -5.38 -18.18 -24.20
N ILE A 76 -4.75 -17.55 -23.20
CA ILE A 76 -3.66 -16.61 -23.41
C ILE A 76 -2.42 -17.34 -23.94
N ARG A 77 -1.81 -16.79 -24.98
CA ARG A 77 -0.68 -17.43 -25.67
C ARG A 77 0.66 -16.87 -25.21
N ILE A 78 1.70 -17.70 -25.28
CA ILE A 78 3.10 -17.27 -25.08
C ILE A 78 3.40 -16.14 -26.05
N GLY A 79 4.16 -15.12 -25.57
CA GLY A 79 4.50 -13.91 -26.33
C GLY A 79 3.46 -12.79 -26.22
N PHE A 80 2.30 -13.04 -25.63
CA PHE A 80 1.30 -12.00 -25.43
C PHE A 80 1.84 -10.89 -24.50
N LYS A 81 1.61 -9.64 -24.86
CA LYS A 81 2.04 -8.50 -24.01
C LYS A 81 1.02 -8.30 -22.90
N VAL A 82 1.50 -8.38 -21.66
CA VAL A 82 0.72 -8.03 -20.48
C VAL A 82 1.08 -6.60 -20.10
N ARG A 83 0.07 -5.76 -19.97
CA ARG A 83 0.21 -4.41 -19.39
C ARG A 83 -0.55 -4.43 -18.08
N ALA A 84 0.15 -4.35 -16.98
CA ALA A 84 -0.48 -4.03 -15.70
C ALA A 84 -0.83 -2.53 -15.71
N ASN A 85 -2.09 -2.22 -15.77
CA ASN A 85 -2.54 -0.91 -15.32
C ASN A 85 -2.69 -1.09 -13.80
N ALA A 86 -1.80 -0.49 -13.02
CA ALA A 86 -2.04 -0.31 -11.61
C ALA A 86 -3.27 0.60 -11.47
N ALA A 87 -4.45 0.01 -11.62
CA ALA A 87 -5.62 0.56 -10.97
C ALA A 87 -5.33 0.37 -9.49
N THR A 88 -4.72 1.38 -8.88
CA THR A 88 -4.63 1.42 -7.44
C THR A 88 -6.03 1.12 -6.91
N PRO A 89 -6.22 0.14 -6.02
CA PRO A 89 -7.50 -0.07 -5.35
C PRO A 89 -7.81 1.09 -4.38
N PHE A 90 -7.01 2.12 -4.36
CA PHE A 90 -7.31 3.39 -3.75
C PHE A 90 -8.26 4.15 -4.68
N THR A 91 -9.49 3.76 -4.67
CA THR A 91 -10.55 4.73 -4.71
C THR A 91 -10.37 5.55 -3.44
N VAL A 92 -9.69 6.67 -3.52
CA VAL A 92 -9.84 7.73 -2.53
C VAL A 92 -11.33 7.87 -2.39
N GLY A 93 -11.86 7.44 -1.24
CA GLY A 93 -13.30 7.33 -1.07
C GLY A 93 -13.93 8.63 -1.51
N SER A 94 -15.00 8.53 -2.26
CA SER A 94 -15.85 9.62 -2.75
C SER A 94 -16.51 10.39 -1.61
N ASN A 95 -15.81 10.59 -0.51
CA ASN A 95 -16.21 11.37 0.63
C ASN A 95 -15.78 12.83 0.45
N GLY A 96 -16.34 13.46 -0.58
CA GLY A 96 -16.59 14.88 -0.54
C GLY A 96 -15.41 15.84 -0.73
N PHE A 97 -14.23 15.40 -1.10
CA PHE A 97 -13.18 16.33 -1.50
C PHE A 97 -13.29 16.63 -2.99
N PRO A 98 -13.52 17.90 -3.38
CA PRO A 98 -13.43 18.31 -4.78
C PRO A 98 -11.96 18.19 -5.20
N ASN A 99 -11.63 17.09 -5.84
CA ASN A 99 -10.27 16.79 -6.20
C ASN A 99 -9.89 17.48 -7.52
N LYS A 100 -9.26 18.64 -7.44
CA LYS A 100 -8.54 19.27 -8.55
C LYS A 100 -7.19 18.59 -8.86
N ASP A 101 -6.75 17.67 -7.98
CA ASP A 101 -5.44 17.01 -8.06
C ASP A 101 -5.51 15.50 -8.30
N THR A 102 -6.66 14.96 -8.75
CA THR A 102 -6.84 13.51 -8.99
C THR A 102 -5.75 12.95 -9.91
N ASP A 103 -5.35 13.68 -10.94
CA ASP A 103 -4.35 13.21 -11.89
C ASP A 103 -2.94 13.11 -11.27
N ARG A 104 -2.53 14.07 -10.45
CA ARG A 104 -1.22 14.05 -9.81
C ARG A 104 -1.11 12.95 -8.75
N THR A 105 -2.14 12.79 -7.94
CA THR A 105 -2.19 11.77 -6.90
C THR A 105 -2.22 10.38 -7.53
N THR A 106 -3.03 10.16 -8.55
CA THR A 106 -3.08 8.88 -9.29
C THR A 106 -1.75 8.56 -9.95
N GLN A 107 -1.08 9.55 -10.55
CA GLN A 107 0.25 9.36 -11.13
C GLN A 107 1.33 9.07 -10.07
N ALA A 108 1.28 9.72 -8.90
CA ALA A 108 2.21 9.47 -7.81
C ALA A 108 2.07 8.02 -7.32
N PHE A 109 0.85 7.58 -7.05
CA PHE A 109 0.57 6.20 -6.62
C PHE A 109 0.95 5.15 -7.67
N SER A 110 0.76 5.44 -8.96
CA SER A 110 1.12 4.49 -10.02
C SER A 110 2.63 4.28 -10.20
N ARG A 111 3.46 5.12 -9.58
CA ARG A 111 4.94 5.06 -9.62
C ARG A 111 5.54 4.67 -8.28
N ALA A 112 4.74 4.54 -7.23
CA ALA A 112 5.22 4.15 -5.92
C ALA A 112 5.54 2.65 -5.91
N GLU A 113 6.72 2.29 -5.40
CA GLU A 113 7.09 0.90 -5.13
C GLU A 113 6.34 0.39 -3.92
N ASP A 114 6.27 1.21 -2.85
CA ASP A 114 5.60 0.91 -1.61
C ASP A 114 4.62 2.01 -1.23
N ILE A 115 3.51 1.62 -0.63
CA ILE A 115 2.49 2.54 -0.13
C ILE A 115 2.17 2.14 1.31
N THR A 116 2.36 3.07 2.23
CA THR A 116 1.89 2.95 3.60
C THR A 116 0.75 3.92 3.85
N ASN A 117 -0.09 3.61 4.82
CA ASN A 117 -1.13 4.52 5.26
C ASN A 117 -0.90 4.94 6.72
N GLY A 118 -1.44 6.09 7.07
CA GLY A 118 -1.43 6.61 8.43
C GLY A 118 -2.57 7.58 8.62
N ILE A 119 -2.91 7.86 9.88
CA ILE A 119 -4.06 8.68 10.25
C ILE A 119 -3.81 9.34 11.62
N PRO A 120 -4.09 10.64 11.78
CA PRO A 120 -4.36 11.61 10.72
C PRO A 120 -3.07 12.17 10.09
N GLN A 121 -3.24 12.90 8.99
CA GLN A 121 -2.22 13.84 8.52
C GLN A 121 -1.93 14.87 9.63
N LEU A 122 -0.68 15.27 9.77
CA LEU A 122 -0.24 16.22 10.80
C LEU A 122 0.25 17.53 10.19
N ILE A 123 1.02 17.45 9.12
CA ILE A 123 1.64 18.60 8.43
C ILE A 123 1.45 18.41 6.93
N ARG A 124 1.13 19.52 6.24
CA ARG A 124 1.11 19.61 4.79
C ARG A 124 1.72 20.93 4.33
N ASP A 125 2.60 20.85 3.33
CA ASP A 125 3.26 22.01 2.73
C ASP A 125 3.90 22.96 3.78
N GLY A 126 4.49 22.39 4.83
CA GLY A 126 5.14 23.14 5.90
C GLY A 126 4.19 23.86 6.87
N LYS A 127 2.93 23.46 6.91
CA LYS A 127 1.91 23.98 7.84
C LYS A 127 1.26 22.86 8.63
N ILE A 128 0.98 23.09 9.89
CA ILE A 128 0.21 22.15 10.71
C ILE A 128 -1.22 22.11 10.17
N GLU A 129 -1.62 20.92 9.78
CA GLU A 129 -2.96 20.63 9.25
C GLU A 129 -3.37 19.23 9.72
N ILE A 130 -3.91 19.14 10.94
CA ILE A 130 -4.33 17.89 11.52
C ILE A 130 -5.75 17.55 11.02
N THR A 131 -5.85 16.63 10.08
CA THR A 131 -7.09 16.33 9.32
C THR A 131 -7.99 15.29 10.01
N TRP A 132 -8.01 15.26 11.33
CA TRP A 132 -8.68 14.23 12.10
C TRP A 132 -10.21 14.14 11.87
N GLU A 133 -10.90 15.28 11.66
CA GLU A 133 -12.34 15.30 11.38
C GLU A 133 -12.65 14.73 10.00
N GLN A 134 -11.88 15.13 8.99
CA GLN A 134 -12.01 14.68 7.62
C GLN A 134 -11.73 13.18 7.51
N GLU A 135 -10.78 12.69 8.31
CA GLU A 135 -10.39 11.29 8.36
C GLU A 135 -11.21 10.46 9.38
N LYS A 136 -12.25 11.08 9.99
CA LYS A 136 -13.20 10.43 10.91
C LYS A 136 -12.55 9.80 12.13
N THR A 137 -11.49 10.38 12.64
CA THR A 137 -10.96 10.04 13.97
C THR A 137 -11.63 10.88 15.06
N SER A 138 -11.38 10.57 16.32
CA SER A 138 -11.99 11.29 17.43
C SER A 138 -11.10 12.44 17.91
N LYS A 139 -11.72 13.50 18.44
CA LYS A 139 -11.01 14.59 19.11
C LYS A 139 -10.14 14.06 20.26
N SER A 140 -10.64 13.12 21.03
CA SER A 140 -9.89 12.46 22.11
C SER A 140 -8.62 11.78 21.60
N PHE A 141 -8.65 11.16 20.41
CA PHE A 141 -7.47 10.56 19.80
C PHE A 141 -6.37 11.58 19.54
N VAL A 142 -6.74 12.81 19.17
CA VAL A 142 -5.79 13.89 18.87
C VAL A 142 -5.22 14.51 20.15
N GLU A 143 -6.07 14.79 21.13
CA GLU A 143 -5.72 15.54 22.34
C GLU A 143 -5.07 14.69 23.42
N THR A 144 -5.43 13.40 23.50
CA THR A 144 -4.89 12.52 24.53
C THR A 144 -3.44 12.15 24.25
N ARG A 145 -2.62 12.21 25.29
CA ARG A 145 -1.21 11.80 25.22
C ARG A 145 -1.10 10.29 25.18
N HIS A 146 -0.43 9.79 24.17
CA HIS A 146 -0.18 8.37 23.94
C HIS A 146 1.23 8.13 23.40
N PRO A 147 1.76 6.90 23.47
CA PRO A 147 2.87 6.50 22.61
C PRO A 147 2.47 6.74 21.16
N ARG A 148 3.34 7.33 20.36
CA ARG A 148 3.06 7.67 18.96
C ARG A 148 4.17 7.20 18.04
N THR A 149 3.78 6.89 16.82
CA THR A 149 4.67 6.69 15.69
C THR A 149 4.30 7.67 14.60
N ALA A 150 5.26 8.34 14.00
CA ALA A 150 5.02 9.25 12.89
C ALA A 150 6.14 9.17 11.85
N VAL A 151 5.79 9.55 10.63
CA VAL A 151 6.75 9.76 9.55
C VAL A 151 6.61 11.19 9.06
N ALA A 152 7.74 11.80 8.70
CA ALA A 152 7.77 13.13 8.14
C ALA A 152 8.76 13.22 6.98
N LYS A 153 8.44 14.05 6.00
CA LYS A 153 9.35 14.49 4.96
C LYS A 153 9.91 15.85 5.35
N LEU A 154 11.22 15.97 5.35
CA LEU A 154 11.93 17.20 5.66
C LEU A 154 12.12 18.06 4.39
N LYS A 155 12.39 19.35 4.61
CA LYS A 155 12.61 20.31 3.53
C LYS A 155 13.81 19.96 2.63
N ASP A 156 14.80 19.25 3.15
CA ASP A 156 15.98 18.76 2.41
C ASP A 156 15.72 17.45 1.66
N GLY A 157 14.48 16.95 1.68
CA GLY A 157 14.05 15.72 1.00
C GLY A 157 14.26 14.45 1.79
N LYS A 158 14.86 14.49 2.97
CA LYS A 158 15.01 13.32 3.84
C LYS A 158 13.69 12.94 4.49
N PHE A 159 13.59 11.65 4.83
CA PHE A 159 12.50 11.14 5.66
C PHE A 159 12.97 10.99 7.11
N LEU A 160 12.05 11.33 8.01
CA LEU A 160 12.22 11.18 9.44
C LEU A 160 11.16 10.19 9.93
N MET A 161 11.58 9.16 10.66
CA MET A 161 10.71 8.26 11.40
C MET A 161 10.88 8.55 12.89
N ILE A 162 9.78 8.69 13.60
CA ILE A 162 9.77 9.04 15.03
C ILE A 162 8.87 8.08 15.78
N THR A 163 9.37 7.59 16.91
CA THR A 163 8.57 6.98 17.95
C THR A 163 8.64 7.84 19.20
N VAL A 164 7.55 7.95 19.93
CA VAL A 164 7.44 8.62 21.21
C VAL A 164 6.90 7.65 22.23
N ASP A 165 7.68 7.38 23.27
CA ASP A 165 7.26 6.53 24.38
C ASP A 165 6.12 7.15 25.18
N GLY A 166 5.35 6.32 25.86
CA GLY A 166 4.29 6.77 26.72
C GLY A 166 3.71 5.64 27.55
N ARG A 167 2.70 5.94 28.37
CA ARG A 167 2.06 5.01 29.31
C ARG A 167 3.06 4.37 30.28
N SER A 168 4.13 5.06 30.63
CA SER A 168 5.14 4.63 31.59
C SER A 168 5.38 5.71 32.65
N GLU A 169 6.05 5.36 33.75
CA GLU A 169 6.40 6.32 34.80
C GLU A 169 7.32 7.45 34.29
N SER A 170 8.13 7.17 33.30
CA SER A 170 9.10 8.10 32.70
C SER A 170 8.53 8.91 31.55
N SER A 171 7.44 8.49 30.90
CA SER A 171 6.85 9.17 29.76
C SER A 171 5.33 9.02 29.72
N GLY A 172 4.65 10.16 29.70
CA GLY A 172 3.19 10.23 29.51
C GLY A 172 2.73 10.12 28.07
N GLY A 173 3.66 10.08 27.10
CA GLY A 173 3.32 10.16 25.67
C GLY A 173 3.19 11.61 25.18
N ILE A 174 2.65 11.78 23.97
CA ILE A 174 2.49 13.09 23.32
C ILE A 174 1.11 13.21 22.68
N SER A 175 0.53 14.43 22.65
CA SER A 175 -0.64 14.73 21.83
C SER A 175 -0.24 14.85 20.35
N LEU A 176 -1.21 14.73 19.43
CA LEU A 176 -0.88 14.91 18.01
C LEU A 176 -0.56 16.37 17.66
N GLN A 177 -1.11 17.34 18.42
CA GLN A 177 -0.75 18.73 18.24
C GLN A 177 0.72 18.97 18.63
N ASP A 178 1.13 18.54 19.84
CA ASP A 178 2.51 18.69 20.30
C ASP A 178 3.51 17.97 19.36
N LEU A 179 3.09 16.79 18.83
CA LEU A 179 3.90 16.04 17.86
C LEU A 179 4.05 16.79 16.54
N ALA A 180 2.98 17.39 16.04
CA ALA A 180 3.03 18.20 14.83
C ALA A 180 3.92 19.45 15.01
N ASP A 181 3.80 20.14 16.15
CA ASP A 181 4.66 21.28 16.49
C ASP A 181 6.14 20.87 16.55
N TYR A 182 6.42 19.73 17.18
CA TYR A 182 7.79 19.19 17.26
C TYR A 182 8.35 18.84 15.87
N LEU A 183 7.58 18.11 15.03
CA LEU A 183 7.98 17.76 13.67
C LEU A 183 8.23 19.01 12.80
N LEU A 184 7.36 20.01 12.92
CA LEU A 184 7.52 21.28 12.22
C LEU A 184 8.83 21.99 12.64
N SER A 185 9.17 21.96 13.94
CA SER A 185 10.41 22.55 14.46
C SER A 185 11.67 21.85 13.91
N LEU A 186 11.56 20.57 13.53
CA LEU A 186 12.63 19.82 12.86
C LEU A 186 12.71 20.06 11.34
N GLY A 187 11.84 20.90 10.80
CA GLY A 187 11.81 21.24 9.38
C GLY A 187 10.96 20.31 8.51
N ALA A 188 9.99 19.63 9.12
CA ALA A 188 9.03 18.83 8.37
C ALA A 188 8.18 19.70 7.45
N VAL A 189 8.00 19.26 6.21
CA VAL A 189 7.10 19.88 5.23
C VAL A 189 5.82 19.06 5.03
N ASP A 190 5.90 17.74 5.18
CA ASP A 190 4.76 16.84 5.22
C ASP A 190 4.96 15.87 6.37
N ALA A 191 3.89 15.50 7.07
CA ALA A 191 3.94 14.51 8.13
C ALA A 191 2.59 13.82 8.33
N MET A 192 2.64 12.55 8.73
CA MET A 192 1.45 11.80 9.13
C MET A 192 1.73 10.91 10.34
N ASN A 193 0.71 10.74 11.17
CA ASN A 193 0.73 9.80 12.26
C ASN A 193 0.49 8.38 11.73
N LEU A 194 1.22 7.42 12.25
CA LEU A 194 1.05 6.00 12.01
C LEU A 194 0.37 5.33 13.21
N ASP A 195 0.23 4.01 13.16
CA ASP A 195 -0.23 3.26 14.32
C ASP A 195 0.71 3.45 15.52
N GLY A 196 0.14 3.61 16.68
CA GLY A 196 0.83 3.98 17.91
C GLY A 196 0.44 3.08 19.08
N GLY A 197 0.54 3.61 20.30
CA GLY A 197 0.20 2.84 21.48
C GLY A 197 1.10 1.62 21.66
N GLY A 198 0.52 0.42 21.71
CA GLY A 198 1.26 -0.84 21.80
C GLY A 198 2.05 -1.21 20.54
N SER A 199 1.75 -0.60 19.39
CA SER A 199 2.45 -0.79 18.12
C SER A 199 3.66 0.14 17.94
N THR A 200 3.88 1.06 18.89
CA THR A 200 5.02 1.99 18.85
C THR A 200 6.31 1.24 19.13
N THR A 201 7.09 0.99 18.08
CA THR A 201 8.39 0.28 18.17
C THR A 201 9.32 0.76 17.06
N MET A 202 10.60 0.90 17.37
CA MET A 202 11.67 1.21 16.41
C MET A 202 12.88 0.34 16.70
#